data_b2800e8d086fb4bf44b74bfd691b51ad
#
_entry.id   b2800e8d086fb4bf44b74bfd691b51ad
#
_cell.length_a   1.000
_cell.length_b   1.000
_cell.length_c   1.000
_cell.angle_alpha   90.00
_cell.angle_beta   90.00
_cell.angle_gamma   90.00
#
_symmetry.space_group_name_H-M   'P 1'
#
loop_
_entity.id
_entity.type
_entity.pdbx_description
1 polymer ?
#
loop_
_entity_poly.entity_id
_entity_poly.type
_entity_poly.pdbx_seq_one_letter_code
_entity_poly.pdbx_strand_id
1 'polypeptide(L)'
;MCKNIFLTVFLALLTGQSYAFTVYKYTDENGVVTYTDKAKAGAQVFVFNDRMVERIENDVKLETRKHAAGETLVLHNQLYAPVEVQLRLENQGNIAGGVKQPVTWVLPPRSEIRLLTLAPADPQQPLQYKAKLTYALGDPRLLPTTDQYPLPWRGGPFRLTQGANGKYSHFTPKGRYALDIAMPEGTPIIAARAGVVVKIENQQTGRGTNPAGNFVRILHDDGTMGVYLHLQRGSVSVTEGQRVDQGSLLARSGNTGNSTGPHLHFVVQRNVGLAVESIPFDFNRPVNSLPNFAVGGE
;
A
#
# COMPACT_ATOMS: atom_id res chain seq x y z
N MET A 1 5.98 -28.32 -55.49
CA MET A 1 6.61 -28.51 -54.19
C MET A 1 6.47 -27.21 -53.40
N CYS A 2 5.34 -27.02 -52.67
CA CYS A 2 5.17 -25.86 -51.81
C CYS A 2 5.48 -26.28 -50.37
N LYS A 3 6.49 -25.63 -49.77
CA LYS A 3 6.83 -25.80 -48.35
C LYS A 3 5.95 -24.84 -47.51
N ASN A 4 5.07 -25.42 -46.73
CA ASN A 4 4.32 -24.69 -45.72
C ASN A 4 5.27 -24.40 -44.55
N ILE A 5 5.49 -23.11 -44.27
CA ILE A 5 6.19 -22.64 -43.06
C ILE A 5 5.10 -22.41 -42.00
N PHE A 6 5.07 -23.27 -40.97
CA PHE A 6 4.28 -23.06 -39.78
C PHE A 6 5.00 -22.02 -38.89
N LEU A 7 4.41 -20.85 -38.79
CA LEU A 7 4.84 -19.81 -37.85
C LEU A 7 4.22 -20.11 -36.48
N THR A 8 5.00 -20.68 -35.56
CA THR A 8 4.60 -20.91 -34.18
C THR A 8 4.71 -19.59 -33.42
N VAL A 9 3.58 -18.94 -33.15
CA VAL A 9 3.52 -17.76 -32.28
C VAL A 9 3.67 -18.25 -30.85
N PHE A 10 4.81 -17.97 -30.23
CA PHE A 10 5.01 -18.15 -28.78
C PHE A 10 4.27 -17.03 -28.05
N LEU A 11 3.10 -17.34 -27.50
CA LEU A 11 2.37 -16.46 -26.59
C LEU A 11 3.08 -16.49 -25.23
N ALA A 12 3.92 -15.50 -24.95
CA ALA A 12 4.51 -15.33 -23.63
C ALA A 12 3.39 -14.96 -22.63
N LEU A 13 3.00 -15.93 -21.84
CA LEU A 13 2.19 -15.71 -20.64
C LEU A 13 3.02 -14.89 -19.65
N LEU A 14 2.78 -13.59 -19.59
CA LEU A 14 3.21 -12.73 -18.49
C LEU A 14 2.42 -13.12 -17.25
N THR A 15 2.87 -14.16 -16.57
CA THR A 15 2.46 -14.41 -15.18
C THR A 15 3.06 -13.31 -14.33
N GLY A 16 2.22 -12.44 -13.78
CA GLY A 16 2.63 -11.46 -12.78
C GLY A 16 3.29 -12.20 -11.62
N GLN A 17 4.61 -12.24 -11.60
CA GLN A 17 5.38 -12.76 -10.48
C GLN A 17 5.26 -11.76 -9.34
N SER A 18 4.57 -12.15 -8.29
CA SER A 18 4.75 -11.52 -6.99
C SER A 18 6.18 -11.79 -6.55
N TYR A 19 7.02 -10.77 -6.57
CA TYR A 19 8.40 -10.88 -6.09
C TYR A 19 8.36 -11.05 -4.57
N ALA A 20 8.51 -12.30 -4.10
CA ALA A 20 8.84 -12.58 -2.72
C ALA A 20 10.33 -12.31 -2.55
N PHE A 21 10.68 -11.35 -1.73
CA PHE A 21 12.07 -11.04 -1.41
C PHE A 21 12.51 -11.89 -0.21
N THR A 22 13.58 -12.64 -0.37
CA THR A 22 14.15 -13.45 0.71
C THR A 22 15.27 -12.66 1.38
N VAL A 23 15.13 -12.39 2.67
CA VAL A 23 16.16 -11.74 3.49
C VAL A 23 16.68 -12.76 4.49
N TYR A 24 17.99 -12.83 4.63
CA TYR A 24 18.68 -13.67 5.59
C TYR A 24 19.12 -12.85 6.80
N LYS A 25 18.69 -13.27 7.99
CA LYS A 25 19.12 -12.70 9.27
C LYS A 25 20.18 -13.59 9.88
N TYR A 26 21.33 -13.04 10.23
CA TYR A 26 22.33 -13.73 11.01
C TYR A 26 22.93 -12.78 12.06
N THR A 27 23.52 -13.38 13.10
CA THR A 27 24.33 -12.64 14.08
C THR A 27 25.79 -12.88 13.72
N ASP A 28 26.56 -11.81 13.57
CA ASP A 28 27.98 -11.91 13.28
C ASP A 28 28.80 -12.30 14.55
N GLU A 29 30.11 -12.46 14.38
CA GLU A 29 31.03 -12.88 15.44
C GLU A 29 31.11 -11.87 16.60
N ASN A 30 30.68 -10.63 16.39
CA ASN A 30 30.62 -9.56 17.37
C ASN A 30 29.26 -9.43 18.06
N GLY A 31 28.32 -10.37 17.79
CA GLY A 31 26.96 -10.33 18.31
C GLY A 31 26.01 -9.34 17.61
N VAL A 32 26.43 -8.73 16.49
CA VAL A 32 25.62 -7.79 15.74
C VAL A 32 24.66 -8.53 14.82
N VAL A 33 23.37 -8.22 14.91
CA VAL A 33 22.34 -8.77 14.04
C VAL A 33 22.40 -8.08 12.68
N THR A 34 22.70 -8.85 11.64
CA THR A 34 22.82 -8.37 10.26
C THR A 34 21.73 -9.00 9.38
N TYR A 35 21.22 -8.23 8.43
CA TYR A 35 20.28 -8.67 7.42
C TYR A 35 20.92 -8.55 6.03
N THR A 36 20.75 -9.54 5.17
CA THR A 36 21.31 -9.57 3.82
C THR A 36 20.38 -10.27 2.85
N ASP A 37 20.41 -9.89 1.59
CA ASP A 37 19.75 -10.56 0.47
C ASP A 37 20.53 -11.77 -0.05
N LYS A 38 21.75 -11.97 0.43
CA LYS A 38 22.61 -13.09 0.05
C LYS A 38 22.44 -14.25 1.00
N ALA A 39 22.23 -15.46 0.46
CA ALA A 39 22.16 -16.68 1.24
C ALA A 39 23.43 -16.87 2.08
N LYS A 40 23.28 -17.06 3.39
CA LYS A 40 24.37 -17.30 4.33
C LYS A 40 24.04 -18.54 5.17
N ALA A 41 25.00 -19.45 5.31
CA ALA A 41 24.84 -20.65 6.11
C ALA A 41 24.52 -20.29 7.58
N GLY A 42 23.51 -20.95 8.17
CA GLY A 42 23.04 -20.68 9.53
C GLY A 42 22.16 -19.45 9.71
N ALA A 43 21.90 -18.67 8.66
CA ALA A 43 20.99 -17.53 8.73
C ALA A 43 19.52 -17.98 8.75
N GLN A 44 18.71 -17.28 9.55
CA GLN A 44 17.25 -17.45 9.50
C GLN A 44 16.71 -16.79 8.23
N VAL A 45 15.90 -17.53 7.46
CA VAL A 45 15.26 -17.03 6.25
C VAL A 45 13.99 -16.30 6.63
N PHE A 46 13.89 -15.03 6.24
CA PHE A 46 12.65 -14.25 6.29
C PHE A 46 12.17 -14.04 4.87
N VAL A 47 11.03 -14.61 4.51
CA VAL A 47 10.34 -14.28 3.26
C VAL A 47 9.48 -13.07 3.55
N PHE A 48 9.93 -11.90 3.12
CA PHE A 48 9.08 -10.74 3.08
C PHE A 48 8.17 -10.86 1.86
N ASN A 49 6.97 -11.37 2.05
CA ASN A 49 5.89 -11.01 1.16
C ASN A 49 5.72 -9.50 1.31
N ASP A 50 5.63 -8.78 0.18
CA ASP A 50 5.40 -7.33 0.12
C ASP A 50 4.03 -6.99 0.75
N ARG A 51 3.96 -7.13 2.05
CA ARG A 51 2.80 -6.81 2.88
C ARG A 51 3.17 -5.65 3.80
N MET A 52 3.28 -4.47 3.22
CA MET A 52 2.81 -3.27 3.95
C MET A 52 1.29 -3.43 4.05
N VAL A 53 0.86 -4.36 4.92
CA VAL A 53 -0.53 -4.79 5.01
C VAL A 53 -1.22 -3.80 5.92
N GLU A 54 -1.81 -2.82 5.32
CA GLU A 54 -2.71 -1.88 5.99
C GLU A 54 -4.06 -2.53 6.32
N ARG A 55 -4.16 -3.84 6.22
CA ARG A 55 -5.38 -4.65 6.50
C ARG A 55 -6.68 -4.01 6.00
N ILE A 56 -6.62 -3.33 4.85
CA ILE A 56 -7.80 -2.72 4.20
C ILE A 56 -8.72 -3.78 3.59
N GLU A 57 -8.29 -5.04 3.57
CA GLU A 57 -9.04 -6.18 3.04
C GLU A 57 -10.39 -6.39 3.73
N ASN A 58 -10.50 -5.95 4.98
CA ASN A 58 -11.76 -6.02 5.73
C ASN A 58 -12.69 -4.83 5.49
N ASP A 59 -12.18 -3.76 4.88
CA ASP A 59 -12.90 -2.50 4.70
C ASP A 59 -13.55 -2.35 3.31
N VAL A 60 -13.17 -3.24 2.34
CA VAL A 60 -13.77 -3.33 1.00
C VAL A 60 -14.38 -4.72 0.84
N LYS A 61 -15.70 -4.80 0.71
CA LYS A 61 -16.42 -6.08 0.68
C LYS A 61 -17.33 -6.19 -0.52
N LEU A 62 -17.40 -7.40 -1.09
CA LEU A 62 -18.39 -7.80 -2.07
C LEU A 62 -19.47 -8.63 -1.36
N GLU A 63 -20.70 -8.17 -1.44
CA GLU A 63 -21.90 -8.86 -0.96
C GLU A 63 -22.73 -9.33 -2.15
N THR A 64 -23.30 -10.53 -2.07
CA THR A 64 -24.30 -11.03 -3.03
C THR A 64 -25.66 -10.99 -2.39
N ARG A 65 -26.58 -10.19 -2.93
CA ARG A 65 -27.98 -10.11 -2.50
C ARG A 65 -28.87 -10.87 -3.47
N LYS A 66 -29.50 -11.96 -2.98
CA LYS A 66 -30.43 -12.77 -3.76
C LYS A 66 -31.83 -12.17 -3.73
N HIS A 67 -32.50 -12.23 -4.87
CA HIS A 67 -33.91 -11.81 -5.02
C HIS A 67 -34.63 -12.68 -6.06
N ALA A 68 -35.94 -12.53 -6.23
CA ALA A 68 -36.74 -13.37 -7.10
C ALA A 68 -36.29 -13.39 -8.58
N ALA A 69 -35.71 -12.27 -9.06
CA ALA A 69 -35.25 -12.14 -10.45
C ALA A 69 -33.74 -12.42 -10.65
N GLY A 70 -33.02 -12.90 -9.62
CA GLY A 70 -31.59 -13.20 -9.73
C GLY A 70 -30.77 -12.75 -8.52
N GLU A 71 -29.54 -12.22 -8.78
CA GLU A 71 -28.62 -11.80 -7.75
C GLU A 71 -28.05 -10.42 -8.07
N THR A 72 -27.90 -9.57 -7.04
CA THR A 72 -27.22 -8.28 -7.15
C THR A 72 -25.90 -8.32 -6.40
N LEU A 73 -24.81 -7.98 -7.09
CA LEU A 73 -23.49 -7.82 -6.52
C LEU A 73 -23.34 -6.39 -6.00
N VAL A 74 -23.14 -6.25 -4.69
CA VAL A 74 -23.06 -4.99 -3.97
C VAL A 74 -21.65 -4.83 -3.42
N LEU A 75 -21.03 -3.69 -3.67
CA LEU A 75 -19.73 -3.34 -3.13
C LEU A 75 -19.88 -2.35 -1.98
N HIS A 76 -19.18 -2.61 -0.90
CA HIS A 76 -19.08 -1.75 0.27
C HIS A 76 -17.67 -1.20 0.38
N ASN A 77 -17.54 0.12 0.47
CA ASN A 77 -16.31 0.80 0.85
C ASN A 77 -16.49 1.43 2.24
N GLN A 78 -15.84 0.86 3.25
CA GLN A 78 -15.87 1.36 4.63
C GLN A 78 -14.74 2.33 4.93
N LEU A 79 -13.83 2.61 3.98
CA LEU A 79 -12.73 3.55 4.14
C LEU A 79 -13.18 5.00 3.93
N TYR A 80 -12.43 5.92 4.49
CA TYR A 80 -12.59 7.37 4.29
C TYR A 80 -11.84 7.88 3.05
N ALA A 81 -11.60 7.00 2.09
CA ALA A 81 -10.94 7.29 0.82
C ALA A 81 -11.68 6.58 -0.33
N PRO A 82 -11.59 7.08 -1.57
CA PRO A 82 -12.04 6.33 -2.74
C PRO A 82 -11.22 5.04 -2.88
N VAL A 83 -11.84 4.03 -3.49
CA VAL A 83 -11.21 2.75 -3.79
C VAL A 83 -11.50 2.37 -5.22
N GLU A 84 -10.46 2.15 -6.02
CA GLU A 84 -10.60 1.53 -7.32
C GLU A 84 -10.81 0.04 -7.16
N VAL A 85 -11.81 -0.50 -7.84
CA VAL A 85 -12.16 -1.93 -7.81
C VAL A 85 -12.25 -2.48 -9.23
N GLN A 86 -11.87 -3.74 -9.39
CA GLN A 86 -12.11 -4.52 -10.59
C GLN A 86 -12.76 -5.84 -10.22
N LEU A 87 -13.97 -6.08 -10.76
CA LEU A 87 -14.68 -7.34 -10.62
C LEU A 87 -14.52 -8.16 -11.89
N ARG A 88 -14.16 -9.44 -11.74
CA ARG A 88 -14.20 -10.47 -12.77
C ARG A 88 -15.12 -11.61 -12.33
N LEU A 89 -15.97 -12.07 -13.23
CA LEU A 89 -16.76 -13.29 -13.04
C LEU A 89 -16.12 -14.42 -13.84
N GLU A 90 -15.59 -15.41 -13.12
CA GLU A 90 -15.02 -16.63 -13.69
C GLU A 90 -16.06 -17.76 -13.68
N ASN A 91 -15.92 -18.78 -14.53
CA ASN A 91 -16.77 -19.97 -14.58
C ASN A 91 -18.29 -19.63 -14.71
N GLN A 92 -18.60 -18.69 -15.61
CA GLN A 92 -19.95 -18.21 -15.81
C GLN A 92 -20.84 -19.29 -16.45
N GLY A 93 -22.03 -19.51 -15.86
CA GLY A 93 -23.09 -20.35 -16.39
C GLY A 93 -24.46 -19.81 -16.01
N ASN A 94 -25.43 -20.01 -16.90
CA ASN A 94 -26.83 -19.59 -16.72
C ASN A 94 -27.00 -18.08 -16.41
N ILE A 95 -26.19 -17.20 -17.03
CA ILE A 95 -26.32 -15.74 -16.90
C ILE A 95 -26.94 -15.18 -18.17
N ALA A 96 -28.09 -14.53 -18.08
CA ALA A 96 -28.78 -13.90 -19.20
C ALA A 96 -27.97 -12.71 -19.73
N GLY A 97 -27.84 -12.59 -21.05
CA GLY A 97 -27.25 -11.45 -21.74
C GLY A 97 -25.73 -11.33 -21.62
N GLY A 98 -25.09 -12.16 -20.81
CA GLY A 98 -23.65 -12.08 -20.51
C GLY A 98 -23.26 -10.81 -19.77
N VAL A 99 -22.01 -10.76 -19.33
CA VAL A 99 -21.45 -9.57 -18.63
C VAL A 99 -20.19 -9.11 -19.34
N LYS A 100 -20.16 -7.85 -19.78
CA LYS A 100 -18.95 -7.24 -20.32
C LYS A 100 -17.90 -7.13 -19.18
N GLN A 101 -16.73 -7.72 -19.38
CA GLN A 101 -15.70 -7.84 -18.37
C GLN A 101 -14.35 -7.31 -18.83
N PRO A 102 -13.49 -6.89 -17.88
CA PRO A 102 -13.76 -6.70 -16.45
C PRO A 102 -14.69 -5.51 -16.17
N VAL A 103 -15.39 -5.53 -15.03
CA VAL A 103 -16.12 -4.35 -14.53
C VAL A 103 -15.19 -3.58 -13.59
N THR A 104 -14.84 -2.37 -13.95
CA THR A 104 -13.96 -1.49 -13.15
C THR A 104 -14.74 -0.26 -12.69
N TRP A 105 -14.57 0.12 -11.44
CA TRP A 105 -15.26 1.25 -10.82
C TRP A 105 -14.38 1.91 -9.76
N VAL A 106 -14.61 3.20 -9.49
CA VAL A 106 -14.04 3.89 -8.33
C VAL A 106 -15.17 4.13 -7.34
N LEU A 107 -15.12 3.43 -6.20
CA LEU A 107 -16.07 3.57 -5.11
C LEU A 107 -15.77 4.86 -4.33
N PRO A 108 -16.76 5.73 -4.09
CA PRO A 108 -16.58 6.86 -3.17
C PRO A 108 -16.24 6.41 -1.74
N PRO A 109 -15.70 7.29 -0.91
CA PRO A 109 -15.54 7.03 0.52
C PRO A 109 -16.86 6.66 1.19
N ARG A 110 -16.84 5.73 2.14
CA ARG A 110 -17.99 5.37 2.99
C ARG A 110 -19.26 5.07 2.20
N SER A 111 -19.15 4.30 1.11
CA SER A 111 -20.23 4.07 0.16
C SER A 111 -20.63 2.61 0.03
N GLU A 112 -21.88 2.39 -0.38
CA GLU A 112 -22.42 1.14 -0.88
C GLU A 112 -22.89 1.36 -2.32
N ILE A 113 -22.48 0.49 -3.24
CA ILE A 113 -22.85 0.58 -4.66
C ILE A 113 -23.32 -0.78 -5.16
N ARG A 114 -24.50 -0.79 -5.78
CA ARG A 114 -24.97 -1.93 -6.58
C ARG A 114 -24.20 -1.93 -7.90
N LEU A 115 -23.19 -2.81 -8.00
CA LEU A 115 -22.29 -2.82 -9.14
C LEU A 115 -22.90 -3.53 -10.35
N LEU A 116 -23.58 -4.67 -10.12
CA LEU A 116 -24.05 -5.56 -11.16
C LEU A 116 -25.24 -6.37 -10.69
N THR A 117 -26.26 -6.50 -11.55
CA THR A 117 -27.38 -7.42 -11.33
C THR A 117 -27.33 -8.54 -12.36
N LEU A 118 -27.35 -9.79 -11.90
CA LEU A 118 -27.31 -10.99 -12.70
C LEU A 118 -28.68 -11.64 -12.69
N ALA A 119 -29.26 -11.88 -13.87
CA ALA A 119 -30.48 -12.67 -14.04
C ALA A 119 -30.15 -14.04 -14.64
N PRO A 120 -30.82 -15.13 -14.24
CA PRO A 120 -30.62 -16.43 -14.89
C PRO A 120 -31.19 -16.43 -16.29
N ALA A 121 -30.52 -17.11 -17.23
CA ALA A 121 -31.04 -17.36 -18.58
C ALA A 121 -32.18 -18.38 -18.55
N ASP A 122 -32.05 -19.40 -17.70
CA ASP A 122 -33.09 -20.38 -17.35
C ASP A 122 -33.44 -20.19 -15.86
N PRO A 123 -34.66 -19.72 -15.53
CA PRO A 123 -35.10 -19.52 -14.15
C PRO A 123 -35.14 -20.79 -13.30
N GLN A 124 -35.14 -21.97 -13.92
CA GLN A 124 -35.16 -23.27 -13.21
C GLN A 124 -33.77 -23.74 -12.80
N GLN A 125 -32.70 -23.05 -13.28
CA GLN A 125 -31.33 -23.39 -12.99
C GLN A 125 -30.68 -22.27 -12.15
N PRO A 126 -29.76 -22.59 -11.22
CA PRO A 126 -29.05 -21.59 -10.44
C PRO A 126 -28.05 -20.81 -11.32
N LEU A 127 -27.81 -19.56 -10.96
CA LEU A 127 -26.67 -18.80 -11.45
C LEU A 127 -25.37 -19.50 -11.07
N GLN A 128 -24.42 -19.56 -12.01
CA GLN A 128 -23.10 -20.12 -11.78
C GLN A 128 -22.03 -19.08 -12.12
N TYR A 129 -21.22 -18.72 -11.16
CA TYR A 129 -20.05 -17.85 -11.34
C TYR A 129 -19.15 -17.87 -10.10
N LYS A 130 -17.90 -17.48 -10.29
CA LYS A 130 -16.97 -17.16 -9.21
C LYS A 130 -16.57 -15.71 -9.34
N ALA A 131 -16.94 -14.89 -8.37
CA ALA A 131 -16.57 -13.48 -8.33
C ALA A 131 -15.12 -13.33 -7.80
N LYS A 132 -14.26 -12.63 -8.56
CA LYS A 132 -12.92 -12.24 -8.16
C LYS A 132 -12.85 -10.73 -8.11
N LEU A 133 -12.60 -10.20 -6.91
CA LEU A 133 -12.46 -8.77 -6.66
C LEU A 133 -10.97 -8.43 -6.49
N THR A 134 -10.51 -7.45 -7.26
CA THR A 134 -9.21 -6.78 -7.07
C THR A 134 -9.48 -5.31 -6.76
N TYR A 135 -8.72 -4.71 -5.87
CA TYR A 135 -8.93 -3.30 -5.50
C TYR A 135 -7.64 -2.63 -5.05
N ALA A 136 -7.62 -1.30 -5.15
CA ALA A 136 -6.55 -0.44 -4.66
C ALA A 136 -7.11 0.85 -4.07
N LEU A 137 -6.49 1.34 -3.00
CA LEU A 137 -6.85 2.58 -2.34
C LEU A 137 -6.54 3.78 -3.24
N GLY A 138 -7.46 4.74 -3.30
CA GLY A 138 -7.32 5.97 -4.09
C GLY A 138 -8.01 5.91 -5.44
N ASP A 139 -8.10 7.08 -6.08
CA ASP A 139 -8.62 7.26 -7.44
C ASP A 139 -7.44 7.42 -8.42
N PRO A 140 -7.20 6.47 -9.35
CA PRO A 140 -6.06 6.54 -10.27
C PRO A 140 -6.14 7.69 -11.28
N ARG A 141 -7.32 8.31 -11.45
CA ARG A 141 -7.55 9.43 -12.39
C ARG A 141 -7.00 10.76 -11.86
N LEU A 142 -6.83 10.86 -10.53
CA LEU A 142 -6.25 12.04 -9.90
C LEU A 142 -4.73 12.04 -10.09
N LEU A 143 -4.17 13.20 -10.38
CA LEU A 143 -2.75 13.39 -10.62
C LEU A 143 -2.13 14.31 -9.57
N PRO A 144 -0.89 14.04 -9.14
CA PRO A 144 -0.19 14.89 -8.20
C PRO A 144 -0.11 16.33 -8.68
N THR A 145 -0.40 17.28 -7.79
CA THR A 145 -0.31 18.72 -8.08
C THR A 145 1.02 19.34 -7.63
N THR A 146 1.78 18.63 -6.82
CA THR A 146 3.11 19.02 -6.37
C THR A 146 3.95 17.80 -5.99
N ASP A 147 5.25 17.89 -6.15
CA ASP A 147 6.27 16.99 -5.63
C ASP A 147 7.00 17.57 -4.41
N GLN A 148 6.69 18.83 -4.02
CA GLN A 148 7.34 19.52 -2.91
C GLN A 148 6.51 19.42 -1.63
N TYR A 149 7.12 18.91 -0.55
CA TYR A 149 6.51 18.71 0.75
C TYR A 149 7.28 19.43 1.85
N PRO A 150 6.62 20.07 2.82
CA PRO A 150 7.31 20.53 4.02
C PRO A 150 7.75 19.34 4.88
N LEU A 151 8.74 19.59 5.75
CA LEU A 151 9.22 18.56 6.67
C LEU A 151 8.07 18.06 7.57
N PRO A 152 7.84 16.75 7.66
CA PRO A 152 6.73 16.15 8.40
C PRO A 152 7.04 16.00 9.91
N TRP A 153 7.86 16.87 10.50
CA TRP A 153 8.21 16.85 11.91
C TRP A 153 8.52 18.26 12.44
N ARG A 154 8.56 18.39 13.75
CA ARG A 154 9.05 19.60 14.43
C ARG A 154 10.36 19.32 15.14
N GLY A 155 11.27 20.32 15.19
CA GLY A 155 12.59 20.20 15.82
C GLY A 155 13.67 19.82 14.83
N GLY A 156 14.77 19.29 15.31
CA GLY A 156 15.95 18.97 14.53
C GLY A 156 17.09 19.95 14.70
N PRO A 157 18.10 19.90 13.84
CA PRO A 157 18.17 19.16 12.57
C PRO A 157 18.24 17.64 12.77
N PHE A 158 17.53 16.89 11.92
CA PHE A 158 17.58 15.43 11.88
C PHE A 158 18.28 14.96 10.59
N ARG A 159 18.61 13.67 10.56
CA ARG A 159 19.48 13.11 9.55
C ARG A 159 18.80 12.04 8.72
N LEU A 160 18.90 12.14 7.38
CA LEU A 160 18.50 11.08 6.49
C LEU A 160 19.44 9.87 6.66
N THR A 161 18.88 8.71 6.94
CA THR A 161 19.64 7.44 7.10
C THR A 161 19.42 6.49 5.94
N GLN A 162 18.28 6.57 5.25
CA GLN A 162 18.02 5.85 4.00
C GLN A 162 17.18 6.72 3.07
N GLY A 163 17.61 6.89 1.85
CA GLY A 163 16.93 7.63 0.80
C GLY A 163 16.11 6.75 -0.14
N ALA A 164 15.61 7.34 -1.22
CA ALA A 164 14.92 6.63 -2.28
C ALA A 164 15.83 5.56 -2.92
N ASN A 165 15.22 4.42 -3.29
CA ASN A 165 15.91 3.23 -3.83
C ASN A 165 16.93 2.60 -2.86
N GLY A 166 16.82 2.90 -1.56
CA GLY A 166 17.71 2.37 -0.53
C GLY A 166 17.62 0.83 -0.43
N LYS A 167 18.78 0.18 -0.32
CA LYS A 167 18.93 -1.28 -0.41
C LYS A 167 18.33 -2.06 0.74
N TYR A 168 18.04 -1.42 1.88
CA TYR A 168 17.55 -2.11 3.07
C TYR A 168 16.03 -2.40 3.02
N SER A 169 15.22 -1.41 2.59
CA SER A 169 13.75 -1.53 2.59
C SER A 169 13.06 -0.73 1.47
N HIS A 170 13.75 0.21 0.80
CA HIS A 170 13.18 1.10 -0.21
C HIS A 170 13.33 0.55 -1.63
N PHE A 171 12.94 -0.72 -1.85
CA PHE A 171 13.03 -1.39 -3.14
C PHE A 171 11.68 -1.91 -3.67
N THR A 172 10.62 -1.85 -2.83
CA THR A 172 9.28 -2.27 -3.26
C THR A 172 8.56 -1.15 -4.01
N PRO A 173 7.58 -1.44 -4.88
CA PRO A 173 6.79 -0.41 -5.54
C PRO A 173 6.18 0.60 -4.56
N LYS A 174 5.71 0.16 -3.39
CA LYS A 174 5.11 1.02 -2.36
C LYS A 174 6.12 1.86 -1.58
N GLY A 175 7.38 1.42 -1.48
CA GLY A 175 8.39 2.06 -0.63
C GLY A 175 9.58 2.64 -1.37
N ARG A 176 9.69 2.47 -2.69
CA ARG A 176 10.87 2.86 -3.50
C ARG A 176 11.35 4.28 -3.27
N TYR A 177 10.44 5.22 -3.10
CA TYR A 177 10.74 6.64 -2.89
C TYR A 177 10.60 7.07 -1.44
N ALA A 178 10.57 6.13 -0.50
CA ALA A 178 10.53 6.45 0.92
C ALA A 178 11.84 7.08 1.42
N LEU A 179 11.73 7.82 2.53
CA LEU A 179 12.84 8.43 3.23
C LEU A 179 12.78 8.00 4.71
N ASP A 180 13.91 7.52 5.24
CA ASP A 180 14.07 7.22 6.66
C ASP A 180 14.90 8.34 7.32
N ILE A 181 14.29 9.01 8.28
CA ILE A 181 14.88 10.15 8.98
C ILE A 181 15.10 9.76 10.45
N ALA A 182 16.37 9.55 10.85
CA ALA A 182 16.73 9.26 12.22
C ALA A 182 16.38 10.44 13.12
N MET A 183 15.64 10.17 14.18
CA MET A 183 15.21 11.14 15.17
C MET A 183 14.93 10.46 16.51
N PRO A 184 15.06 11.16 17.65
CA PRO A 184 14.68 10.61 18.95
C PRO A 184 13.23 10.17 18.98
N GLU A 185 12.92 9.09 19.71
CA GLU A 185 11.53 8.76 20.03
C GLU A 185 10.84 9.94 20.72
N GLY A 186 9.57 10.14 20.43
CA GLY A 186 8.79 11.23 20.99
C GLY A 186 8.87 12.55 20.21
N THR A 187 9.67 12.62 19.12
CA THR A 187 9.69 13.80 18.25
C THR A 187 8.29 14.03 17.63
N PRO A 188 7.74 15.25 17.66
CA PRO A 188 6.43 15.54 17.10
C PRO A 188 6.40 15.33 15.58
N ILE A 189 5.51 14.46 15.10
CA ILE A 189 5.24 14.19 13.70
C ILE A 189 3.98 14.96 13.28
N ILE A 190 4.11 15.72 12.21
CA ILE A 190 3.04 16.61 11.72
C ILE A 190 2.66 16.29 10.28
N ALA A 191 1.44 16.65 9.88
CA ALA A 191 0.98 16.47 8.52
C ALA A 191 1.82 17.31 7.55
N ALA A 192 2.49 16.66 6.62
CA ALA A 192 3.25 17.33 5.56
C ALA A 192 2.31 18.10 4.60
N ARG A 193 1.05 17.67 4.48
CA ARG A 193 0.04 18.29 3.63
C ARG A 193 -1.35 18.06 4.20
N ALA A 194 -2.27 18.96 3.93
CA ALA A 194 -3.68 18.83 4.31
C ALA A 194 -4.35 17.62 3.64
N GLY A 195 -5.33 17.01 4.29
CA GLY A 195 -6.05 15.89 3.74
C GLY A 195 -6.94 15.20 4.76
N VAL A 196 -7.43 14.00 4.41
CA VAL A 196 -8.26 13.16 5.27
C VAL A 196 -7.44 11.97 5.76
N VAL A 197 -7.48 11.70 7.06
CA VAL A 197 -6.87 10.51 7.66
C VAL A 197 -7.66 9.28 7.21
N VAL A 198 -7.01 8.38 6.47
CA VAL A 198 -7.67 7.21 5.89
C VAL A 198 -7.53 5.98 6.78
N LYS A 199 -6.33 5.79 7.35
CA LYS A 199 -6.02 4.61 8.17
C LYS A 199 -5.00 4.94 9.21
N ILE A 200 -5.16 4.36 10.40
CA ILE A 200 -4.19 4.46 11.50
C ILE A 200 -3.92 3.09 12.12
N GLU A 201 -2.75 2.94 12.74
CA GLU A 201 -2.43 1.90 13.71
C GLU A 201 -1.74 2.57 14.90
N ASN A 202 -2.10 2.20 16.13
CA ASN A 202 -1.64 2.91 17.34
C ASN A 202 -1.27 1.97 18.50
N GLN A 203 -1.41 0.64 18.32
CA GLN A 203 -1.28 -0.31 19.43
C GLN A 203 -0.08 -1.26 19.30
N GLN A 204 0.70 -1.16 18.22
CA GLN A 204 1.85 -2.02 18.01
C GLN A 204 2.97 -1.72 19.01
N THR A 205 3.60 -2.76 19.52
CA THR A 205 4.76 -2.69 20.42
C THR A 205 5.97 -3.37 19.81
N GLY A 206 7.13 -2.76 19.92
CA GLY A 206 8.38 -3.30 19.38
C GLY A 206 8.20 -3.69 17.91
N ARG A 207 8.72 -4.85 17.52
CA ARG A 207 8.56 -5.33 16.13
C ARG A 207 7.13 -5.70 15.75
N GLY A 208 6.26 -6.02 16.73
CA GLY A 208 4.85 -6.29 16.51
C GLY A 208 4.57 -7.37 15.45
N THR A 209 3.32 -7.38 14.96
CA THR A 209 2.87 -8.26 13.86
C THR A 209 2.74 -7.52 12.52
N ASN A 210 2.79 -6.19 12.56
CA ASN A 210 2.71 -5.33 11.37
C ASN A 210 4.09 -4.70 11.09
N PRO A 211 4.73 -4.98 9.95
CA PRO A 211 6.01 -4.37 9.58
C PRO A 211 6.02 -2.84 9.58
N ALA A 212 4.88 -2.20 9.29
CA ALA A 212 4.73 -0.75 9.33
C ALA A 212 4.78 -0.18 10.76
N GLY A 213 4.59 -1.02 11.80
CA GLY A 213 4.42 -0.58 13.17
C GLY A 213 3.16 0.27 13.34
N ASN A 214 3.21 1.28 14.21
CA ASN A 214 2.17 2.28 14.28
C ASN A 214 2.32 3.27 13.14
N PHE A 215 1.21 3.70 12.56
CA PHE A 215 1.26 4.56 11.38
C PHE A 215 0.04 5.47 11.26
N VAL A 216 0.18 6.50 10.45
CA VAL A 216 -0.90 7.36 9.94
C VAL A 216 -0.80 7.42 8.42
N ARG A 217 -1.92 7.29 7.73
CA ARG A 217 -2.05 7.53 6.28
C ARG A 217 -3.04 8.67 6.05
N ILE A 218 -2.64 9.66 5.26
CA ILE A 218 -3.45 10.82 4.89
C ILE A 218 -3.63 10.83 3.38
N LEU A 219 -4.88 10.90 2.91
CA LEU A 219 -5.22 11.14 1.51
C LEU A 219 -5.33 12.64 1.29
N HIS A 220 -4.60 13.16 0.31
CA HIS A 220 -4.63 14.54 -0.14
C HIS A 220 -5.66 14.74 -1.28
N ASP A 221 -6.07 15.98 -1.51
CA ASP A 221 -7.13 16.31 -2.48
C ASP A 221 -6.75 15.96 -3.95
N ASP A 222 -5.46 15.81 -4.25
CA ASP A 222 -4.94 15.40 -5.56
C ASP A 222 -4.73 13.88 -5.72
N GLY A 223 -5.23 13.08 -4.78
CA GLY A 223 -5.15 11.63 -4.81
C GLY A 223 -3.81 11.06 -4.34
N THR A 224 -2.84 11.89 -3.98
CA THR A 224 -1.61 11.42 -3.32
C THR A 224 -1.88 11.10 -1.85
N MET A 225 -1.04 10.24 -1.27
CA MET A 225 -1.17 9.82 0.12
C MET A 225 0.17 9.97 0.84
N GLY A 226 0.20 10.77 1.91
CA GLY A 226 1.32 10.82 2.84
C GLY A 226 1.22 9.68 3.86
N VAL A 227 2.28 8.89 4.01
CA VAL A 227 2.34 7.73 4.92
C VAL A 227 3.48 7.90 5.90
N TYR A 228 3.16 7.81 7.18
CA TYR A 228 4.05 8.07 8.33
C TYR A 228 4.13 6.79 9.15
N LEU A 229 5.28 6.09 9.14
CA LEU A 229 5.43 4.78 9.79
C LEU A 229 6.35 4.82 11.02
N HIS A 230 6.37 3.70 11.73
CA HIS A 230 7.21 3.41 12.90
C HIS A 230 6.93 4.35 14.09
N LEU A 231 5.70 4.87 14.19
CA LEU A 231 5.29 5.81 15.22
C LEU A 231 5.29 5.18 16.62
N GLN A 232 5.38 6.02 17.64
CA GLN A 232 5.35 5.61 19.03
C GLN A 232 3.95 5.07 19.38
N ARG A 233 3.90 3.96 20.13
CA ARG A 233 2.65 3.38 20.61
C ARG A 233 1.84 4.39 21.42
N GLY A 234 0.54 4.46 21.17
CA GLY A 234 -0.39 5.33 21.89
C GLY A 234 -0.25 6.83 21.60
N SER A 235 0.63 7.21 20.67
CA SER A 235 0.91 8.61 20.38
C SER A 235 0.10 9.20 19.23
N VAL A 236 -0.60 8.38 18.43
CA VAL A 236 -1.45 8.86 17.34
C VAL A 236 -2.62 9.65 17.94
N SER A 237 -2.71 10.93 17.59
CA SER A 237 -3.67 11.91 18.13
C SER A 237 -4.80 12.26 17.15
N VAL A 238 -4.86 11.59 16.01
CA VAL A 238 -5.88 11.76 14.98
C VAL A 238 -6.70 10.48 14.81
N THR A 239 -7.89 10.60 14.20
CA THR A 239 -8.80 9.48 13.96
C THR A 239 -9.07 9.31 12.45
N GLU A 240 -9.44 8.09 12.05
CA GLU A 240 -9.88 7.82 10.67
C GLU A 240 -11.10 8.70 10.32
N GLY A 241 -11.08 9.31 9.14
CA GLY A 241 -12.09 10.26 8.68
C GLY A 241 -11.84 11.72 9.10
N GLN A 242 -10.92 11.97 10.01
CA GLN A 242 -10.57 13.34 10.42
C GLN A 242 -9.86 14.07 9.27
N ARG A 243 -10.32 15.29 8.96
CA ARG A 243 -9.59 16.23 8.12
C ARG A 243 -8.50 16.92 8.95
N VAL A 244 -7.31 16.97 8.39
CA VAL A 244 -6.15 17.64 9.02
C VAL A 244 -5.58 18.68 8.06
N ASP A 245 -5.10 19.78 8.64
CA ASP A 245 -4.37 20.81 7.90
C ASP A 245 -2.87 20.48 7.89
N GLN A 246 -2.14 21.07 6.94
CA GLN A 246 -0.68 21.02 6.94
C GLN A 246 -0.14 21.54 8.28
N GLY A 247 0.81 20.81 8.88
CA GLY A 247 1.37 21.15 10.20
C GLY A 247 0.57 20.68 11.41
N SER A 248 -0.62 20.07 11.22
CA SER A 248 -1.38 19.43 12.30
C SER A 248 -0.56 18.32 12.94
N LEU A 249 -0.59 18.24 14.28
CA LEU A 249 0.08 17.14 15.00
C LEU A 249 -0.64 15.82 14.69
N LEU A 250 0.11 14.80 14.29
CA LEU A 250 -0.40 13.47 13.99
C LEU A 250 -0.08 12.47 15.09
N ALA A 251 1.18 12.46 15.53
CA ALA A 251 1.72 11.47 16.43
C ALA A 251 3.12 11.91 16.95
N ARG A 252 3.83 10.93 17.54
CA ARG A 252 5.24 11.05 17.88
C ARG A 252 6.04 9.95 17.17
N SER A 253 7.29 10.26 16.77
CA SER A 253 8.23 9.28 16.24
C SER A 253 8.48 8.15 17.24
N GLY A 254 8.72 6.95 16.76
CA GLY A 254 8.96 5.77 17.58
C GLY A 254 9.97 4.81 16.95
N ASN A 255 9.84 3.55 17.34
CA ASN A 255 10.68 2.43 16.85
C ASN A 255 9.84 1.14 16.77
N THR A 256 8.61 1.25 16.27
CA THR A 256 7.69 0.10 16.18
C THR A 256 7.70 -0.51 14.78
N GLY A 257 7.32 -1.78 14.67
CA GLY A 257 7.33 -2.53 13.42
C GLY A 257 8.72 -3.01 12.99
N ASN A 258 8.98 -3.11 11.69
CA ASN A 258 10.27 -3.53 11.16
C ASN A 258 11.27 -2.38 11.15
N SER A 259 11.69 -1.98 12.32
CA SER A 259 12.62 -0.86 12.56
C SER A 259 13.83 -1.34 13.34
N THR A 260 15.02 -0.81 13.02
CA THR A 260 16.29 -1.12 13.69
C THR A 260 16.72 -0.06 14.68
N GLY A 261 16.08 1.11 14.67
CA GLY A 261 16.35 2.24 15.56
C GLY A 261 15.33 3.35 15.38
N PRO A 262 15.23 4.28 16.34
CA PRO A 262 14.23 5.35 16.27
C PRO A 262 14.36 6.21 15.01
N HIS A 263 13.30 6.27 14.20
CA HIS A 263 13.23 7.06 12.97
C HIS A 263 11.78 7.30 12.52
N LEU A 264 11.58 8.25 11.66
CA LEU A 264 10.39 8.39 10.83
C LEU A 264 10.67 7.79 9.46
N HIS A 265 9.86 6.82 9.03
CA HIS A 265 9.75 6.44 7.63
C HIS A 265 8.61 7.25 7.01
N PHE A 266 8.93 8.06 6.01
CA PHE A 266 7.94 8.87 5.29
C PHE A 266 7.96 8.55 3.81
N VAL A 267 6.79 8.35 3.22
CA VAL A 267 6.63 8.09 1.78
C VAL A 267 5.36 8.75 1.25
N VAL A 268 5.43 9.21 0.00
CA VAL A 268 4.28 9.65 -0.76
C VAL A 268 3.89 8.57 -1.76
N GLN A 269 2.61 8.19 -1.75
CA GLN A 269 2.06 7.13 -2.60
C GLN A 269 0.85 7.63 -3.37
N ARG A 270 0.47 6.90 -4.44
CA ARG A 270 -0.81 7.09 -5.15
C ARG A 270 -1.30 5.80 -5.76
N ASN A 271 -2.57 5.76 -6.13
CA ASN A 271 -3.10 4.71 -7.01
C ASN A 271 -2.62 4.95 -8.46
N VAL A 272 -2.03 3.93 -9.08
CA VAL A 272 -1.54 3.95 -10.47
C VAL A 272 -2.33 3.03 -11.41
N GLY A 273 -3.47 2.52 -10.96
CA GLY A 273 -4.33 1.55 -11.65
C GLY A 273 -4.30 0.19 -10.96
N LEU A 274 -5.29 -0.07 -10.07
CA LEU A 274 -5.43 -1.28 -9.24
C LEU A 274 -4.17 -1.62 -8.42
N ALA A 275 -3.30 -0.65 -8.22
CA ALA A 275 -2.10 -0.77 -7.41
C ALA A 275 -1.77 0.58 -6.75
N VAL A 276 -1.26 0.52 -5.51
CA VAL A 276 -0.71 1.70 -4.83
C VAL A 276 0.80 1.63 -4.94
N GLU A 277 1.41 2.68 -5.48
CA GLU A 277 2.86 2.80 -5.60
C GLU A 277 3.37 4.11 -5.01
N SER A 278 4.61 4.11 -4.56
CA SER A 278 5.30 5.32 -4.15
C SER A 278 5.68 6.15 -5.38
N ILE A 279 5.66 7.46 -5.22
CA ILE A 279 6.06 8.43 -6.25
C ILE A 279 7.21 9.29 -5.75
N PRO A 280 8.07 9.81 -6.65
CA PRO A 280 9.10 10.76 -6.29
C PRO A 280 8.51 12.00 -5.62
N PHE A 281 9.21 12.50 -4.61
CA PHE A 281 8.92 13.78 -3.96
C PHE A 281 10.20 14.34 -3.35
N ASP A 282 10.21 15.65 -3.09
CA ASP A 282 11.29 16.35 -2.40
C ASP A 282 10.75 17.13 -1.21
N PHE A 283 11.60 17.35 -0.21
CA PHE A 283 11.29 18.33 0.83
C PHE A 283 11.65 19.73 0.38
N ASN A 284 10.79 20.71 0.72
CA ASN A 284 11.03 22.13 0.43
C ASN A 284 12.19 22.76 1.23
N ARG A 285 12.85 21.96 2.09
CA ARG A 285 14.05 22.32 2.85
C ARG A 285 15.02 21.15 2.81
N PRO A 286 16.33 21.41 2.76
CA PRO A 286 17.33 20.36 2.78
C PRO A 286 17.26 19.56 4.09
N VAL A 287 17.37 18.25 3.98
CA VAL A 287 17.60 17.34 5.09
C VAL A 287 19.06 16.97 5.09
N ASN A 288 19.74 17.13 6.21
CA ASN A 288 21.15 16.75 6.32
C ASN A 288 21.29 15.24 6.08
N SER A 289 22.04 14.86 5.05
CA SER A 289 22.42 13.48 4.80
C SER A 289 23.80 13.21 5.36
N LEU A 290 24.01 12.02 5.94
CA LEU A 290 25.36 11.55 6.14
C LEU A 290 25.98 11.18 4.79
N PRO A 291 27.23 11.57 4.54
CA PRO A 291 27.98 10.98 3.44
C PRO A 291 27.94 9.45 3.59
N ASN A 292 27.61 8.72 2.53
CA ASN A 292 27.69 7.27 2.40
C ASN A 292 26.62 6.38 3.04
N PHE A 293 25.58 6.92 3.71
CA PHE A 293 24.48 6.08 4.21
C PHE A 293 23.14 6.36 3.52
N ALA A 294 23.03 7.45 2.81
CA ALA A 294 21.75 7.99 2.40
C ALA A 294 21.22 7.46 1.06
N VAL A 295 22.05 6.99 0.20
CA VAL A 295 21.62 6.60 -1.14
C VAL A 295 22.32 5.30 -1.44
N GLY A 296 21.61 4.23 -1.60
CA GLY A 296 22.08 2.92 -2.02
C GLY A 296 23.55 2.91 -2.42
N GLY A 297 24.42 3.27 -1.47
CA GLY A 297 25.80 3.51 -1.70
C GLY A 297 26.46 2.34 -2.40
N GLU A 298 27.31 2.67 -3.32
CA GLU A 298 28.22 1.76 -3.96
C GLU A 298 28.98 0.89 -2.96
#